data_76966bff787f805d654528766fa83dc0
#
_entry.id   76966bff787f805d654528766fa83dc0
#
_cell.length_a   1.000
_cell.length_b   1.000
_cell.length_c   1.000
_cell.angle_alpha   90.00
_cell.angle_beta   90.00
_cell.angle_gamma   90.00
#
_symmetry.space_group_name_H-M   'P 1'
#
loop_
_entity.id
_entity.type
_entity.pdbx_description
1 polymer ?
#
loop_
_entity_poly.entity_id
_entity_poly.type
_entity_poly.pdbx_seq_one_letter_code
_entity_poly.pdbx_strand_id
1 'polypeptide(L)'
;VMILAVIMIPGLVRNYFMERSKASRFADVDVYLHQMTYSFIRNPKVNIALQDAYAISSGRLKRCLSRAIEELQYGMGERVYEDALKIVEEEYDCSRIRTLHKFLVSVEEKGGRYTGAMEVLLEDFDRWVNNVYKYQSEIRKIKRDITIGIMISMVLAMLTTVMCSTLNMFSKEPLSITDTLAYQCVSIVFVVL
;
A
#
# COMPACT_ATOMS: atom_id res chain seq x y z
N VAL A 1 -22.20 -9.95 -21.93
CA VAL A 1 -22.07 -9.12 -20.73
C VAL A 1 -21.81 -9.98 -19.49
N MET A 2 -22.60 -11.04 -19.20
CA MET A 2 -22.39 -11.92 -18.02
C MET A 2 -21.03 -12.59 -17.98
N ILE A 3 -20.51 -13.11 -19.11
CA ILE A 3 -19.23 -13.80 -19.19
C ILE A 3 -18.05 -12.83 -18.92
N LEU A 4 -18.11 -11.61 -19.42
CA LEU A 4 -17.12 -10.56 -19.19
C LEU A 4 -17.06 -10.15 -17.71
N ALA A 5 -18.23 -10.02 -17.04
CA ALA A 5 -18.31 -9.72 -15.61
C ALA A 5 -17.65 -10.81 -14.75
N VAL A 6 -17.86 -12.10 -15.08
CA VAL A 6 -17.28 -13.23 -14.35
C VAL A 6 -15.75 -13.25 -14.45
N ILE A 7 -15.18 -12.81 -15.58
CA ILE A 7 -13.73 -12.74 -15.78
C ILE A 7 -13.10 -11.53 -15.09
N MET A 8 -13.80 -10.38 -15.07
CA MET A 8 -13.28 -9.13 -14.48
C MET A 8 -13.33 -9.09 -12.95
N ILE A 9 -14.34 -9.71 -12.32
CA ILE A 9 -14.52 -9.71 -10.86
C ILE A 9 -13.29 -10.28 -10.11
N PRO A 10 -12.72 -11.45 -10.48
CA PRO A 10 -11.54 -11.99 -9.79
C PRO A 10 -10.32 -11.07 -9.90
N GLY A 11 -10.15 -10.40 -11.04
CA GLY A 11 -9.06 -9.43 -11.24
C GLY A 11 -9.19 -8.21 -10.32
N LEU A 12 -10.36 -7.63 -10.21
CA LEU A 12 -10.66 -6.50 -9.32
C LEU A 12 -10.48 -6.87 -7.85
N VAL A 13 -10.99 -8.03 -7.44
CA VAL A 13 -10.85 -8.56 -6.07
C VAL A 13 -9.38 -8.77 -5.72
N ARG A 14 -8.59 -9.40 -6.62
CA ARG A 14 -7.15 -9.60 -6.41
C ARG A 14 -6.40 -8.28 -6.27
N ASN A 15 -6.68 -7.30 -7.14
CA ASN A 15 -6.05 -5.99 -7.08
C ASN A 15 -6.40 -5.26 -5.77
N TYR A 16 -7.64 -5.33 -5.32
CA TYR A 16 -8.06 -4.74 -4.05
C TYR A 16 -7.31 -5.34 -2.85
N PHE A 17 -7.18 -6.67 -2.79
CA PHE A 17 -6.42 -7.34 -1.72
C PHE A 17 -4.93 -7.02 -1.77
N MET A 18 -4.33 -6.95 -2.96
CA MET A 18 -2.92 -6.58 -3.12
C MET A 18 -2.64 -5.14 -2.65
N GLU A 19 -3.50 -4.20 -2.99
CA GLU A 19 -3.35 -2.80 -2.55
C GLU A 19 -3.49 -2.64 -1.03
N ARG A 20 -4.45 -3.34 -0.44
CA ARG A 20 -4.63 -3.36 1.01
C ARG A 20 -3.41 -3.96 1.73
N SER A 21 -2.83 -5.02 1.18
CA SER A 21 -1.61 -5.63 1.71
C SER A 21 -0.42 -4.68 1.64
N LYS A 22 -0.23 -3.96 0.51
CA LYS A 22 0.84 -2.96 0.35
C LYS A 22 0.70 -1.79 1.32
N ALA A 23 -0.52 -1.28 1.50
CA ALA A 23 -0.80 -0.20 2.44
C ALA A 23 -0.52 -0.62 3.89
N SER A 24 -0.90 -1.85 4.28
CA SER A 24 -0.59 -2.40 5.61
C SER A 24 0.90 -2.56 5.82
N ARG A 25 1.64 -3.09 4.82
CA ARG A 25 3.11 -3.22 4.93
C ARG A 25 3.80 -1.87 5.06
N PHE A 26 3.31 -0.86 4.34
CA PHE A 26 3.85 0.49 4.47
C PHE A 26 3.61 1.08 5.86
N ALA A 27 2.41 0.91 6.43
CA ALA A 27 2.11 1.34 7.78
C ALA A 27 2.98 0.63 8.83
N ASP A 28 3.26 -0.66 8.65
CA ASP A 28 4.19 -1.41 9.51
C ASP A 28 5.62 -0.81 9.45
N VAL A 29 6.10 -0.46 8.24
CA VAL A 29 7.43 0.16 8.04
C VAL A 29 7.49 1.53 8.69
N ASP A 30 6.45 2.35 8.53
CA ASP A 30 6.34 3.67 9.14
C ASP A 30 6.45 3.59 10.67
N VAL A 31 5.62 2.76 11.30
CA VAL A 31 5.65 2.53 12.75
C VAL A 31 7.02 2.03 13.21
N TYR A 32 7.61 1.08 12.47
CA TYR A 32 8.90 0.52 12.81
C TYR A 32 10.04 1.55 12.76
N LEU A 33 10.15 2.31 11.65
CA LEU A 33 11.21 3.31 11.48
C LEU A 33 11.17 4.37 12.58
N HIS A 34 9.98 4.92 12.85
CA HIS A 34 9.82 5.95 13.87
C HIS A 34 10.11 5.41 15.28
N GLN A 35 9.55 4.26 15.63
CA GLN A 35 9.72 3.70 16.97
C GLN A 35 11.18 3.30 17.24
N MET A 36 11.83 2.64 16.29
CA MET A 36 13.25 2.30 16.41
C MET A 36 14.10 3.54 16.60
N THR A 37 13.85 4.59 15.80
CA THR A 37 14.61 5.84 15.87
C THR A 37 14.40 6.56 17.19
N TYR A 38 13.14 6.75 17.62
CA TYR A 38 12.82 7.41 18.90
C TYR A 38 13.35 6.64 20.10
N SER A 39 13.21 5.33 20.12
CA SER A 39 13.71 4.50 21.22
C SER A 39 15.23 4.56 21.29
N PHE A 40 15.92 4.50 20.14
CA PHE A 40 17.38 4.55 20.10
C PHE A 40 17.94 5.93 20.46
N ILE A 41 17.28 7.03 20.10
CA ILE A 41 17.66 8.39 20.57
C ILE A 41 17.62 8.46 22.09
N ARG A 42 16.58 7.89 22.69
CA ARG A 42 16.41 7.88 24.15
C ARG A 42 17.40 6.95 24.84
N ASN A 43 17.63 5.78 24.25
CA ASN A 43 18.54 4.79 24.79
C ASN A 43 19.27 4.08 23.62
N PRO A 44 20.59 4.34 23.43
CA PRO A 44 21.33 3.85 22.28
C PRO A 44 21.68 2.36 22.39
N LYS A 45 20.66 1.53 22.45
CA LYS A 45 20.73 0.07 22.53
C LYS A 45 19.74 -0.56 21.55
N VAL A 46 20.26 -1.31 20.58
CA VAL A 46 19.45 -1.99 19.55
C VAL A 46 18.43 -2.94 20.17
N ASN A 47 18.84 -3.69 21.21
CA ASN A 47 17.93 -4.62 21.91
C ASN A 47 16.75 -3.89 22.53
N ILE A 48 16.96 -2.75 23.19
CA ILE A 48 15.88 -1.96 23.82
C ILE A 48 14.97 -1.37 22.74
N ALA A 49 15.56 -0.83 21.68
CA ALA A 49 14.78 -0.28 20.56
C ALA A 49 13.88 -1.32 19.89
N LEU A 50 14.38 -2.56 19.70
CA LEU A 50 13.58 -3.68 19.18
C LEU A 50 12.45 -4.10 20.13
N GLN A 51 12.71 -4.14 21.42
CA GLN A 51 11.68 -4.46 22.43
C GLN A 51 10.58 -3.38 22.47
N ASP A 52 10.96 -2.11 22.42
CA ASP A 52 10.01 -1.01 22.39
C ASP A 52 9.17 -1.04 21.07
N ALA A 53 9.81 -1.33 19.93
CA ALA A 53 9.10 -1.52 18.68
C ALA A 53 8.14 -2.73 18.71
N TYR A 54 8.56 -3.84 19.32
CA TYR A 54 7.71 -5.02 19.51
C TYR A 54 6.48 -4.72 20.36
N ALA A 55 6.63 -3.94 21.43
CA ALA A 55 5.55 -3.62 22.38
C ALA A 55 4.36 -2.92 21.70
N ILE A 56 4.62 -2.02 20.74
CA ILE A 56 3.59 -1.27 20.02
C ILE A 56 3.14 -1.94 18.73
N SER A 57 3.89 -2.92 18.24
CA SER A 57 3.63 -3.59 16.98
C SER A 57 2.48 -4.58 17.06
N SER A 58 1.83 -4.82 15.92
CA SER A 58 0.76 -5.80 15.78
C SER A 58 0.93 -6.66 14.52
N GLY A 59 0.19 -7.75 14.44
CA GLY A 59 0.07 -8.57 13.26
C GLY A 59 1.40 -9.13 12.71
N ARG A 60 1.75 -8.78 11.48
CA ARG A 60 2.94 -9.27 10.78
C ARG A 60 4.22 -8.71 11.40
N LEU A 61 4.26 -7.40 11.65
CA LEU A 61 5.42 -6.73 12.23
C LEU A 61 5.77 -7.35 13.58
N LYS A 62 4.80 -7.56 14.44
CA LYS A 62 5.02 -8.18 15.76
C LYS A 62 5.66 -9.57 15.67
N ARG A 63 5.20 -10.41 14.75
CA ARG A 63 5.78 -11.75 14.53
C ARG A 63 7.20 -11.68 13.97
N CYS A 64 7.47 -10.73 13.11
CA CYS A 64 8.80 -10.50 12.57
C CYS A 64 9.77 -10.05 13.67
N LEU A 65 9.37 -9.10 14.51
CA LEU A 65 10.17 -8.60 15.62
C LEU A 65 10.37 -9.65 16.72
N SER A 66 9.40 -10.54 16.99
CA SER A 66 9.58 -11.67 17.89
C SER A 66 10.75 -12.56 17.47
N ARG A 67 10.82 -12.91 16.17
CA ARG A 67 11.93 -13.70 15.61
C ARG A 67 13.27 -12.97 15.70
N ALA A 68 13.28 -11.66 15.42
CA ALA A 68 14.49 -10.86 15.54
C ALA A 68 14.99 -10.76 16.99
N ILE A 69 14.10 -10.64 17.97
CA ILE A 69 14.43 -10.62 19.38
C ILE A 69 14.92 -12.01 19.85
N GLU A 70 14.31 -13.10 19.39
CA GLU A 70 14.77 -14.46 19.64
C GLU A 70 16.19 -14.67 19.11
N GLU A 71 16.50 -14.19 17.90
CA GLU A 71 17.84 -14.25 17.34
C GLU A 71 18.84 -13.47 18.19
N LEU A 72 18.48 -12.29 18.70
CA LEU A 72 19.34 -11.54 19.62
C LEU A 72 19.59 -12.25 20.95
N GLN A 73 18.65 -13.06 21.45
CA GLN A 73 18.75 -13.74 22.73
C GLN A 73 19.52 -15.07 22.64
N TYR A 74 19.38 -15.78 21.53
CA TYR A 74 19.90 -17.14 21.36
C TYR A 74 20.93 -17.27 20.25
N GLY A 75 21.11 -16.25 19.41
CA GLY A 75 22.10 -16.23 18.36
C GLY A 75 23.53 -16.27 18.92
N MET A 76 24.38 -17.08 18.30
CA MET A 76 25.78 -17.21 18.66
C MET A 76 26.64 -16.67 17.52
N GLY A 77 27.34 -15.55 17.73
CA GLY A 77 28.23 -15.02 16.73
C GLY A 77 28.62 -13.55 16.96
N GLU A 78 29.64 -13.10 16.21
CA GLU A 78 30.11 -11.71 16.28
C GLU A 78 29.09 -10.73 15.62
N ARG A 79 28.14 -11.24 14.81
CA ARG A 79 27.17 -10.42 14.03
C ARG A 79 25.72 -10.60 14.46
N VAL A 80 25.49 -10.92 15.72
CA VAL A 80 24.13 -11.19 16.23
C VAL A 80 23.16 -10.03 15.94
N TYR A 81 23.61 -8.79 16.05
CA TYR A 81 22.79 -7.61 15.71
C TYR A 81 22.44 -7.54 14.23
N GLU A 82 23.42 -7.80 13.35
CA GLU A 82 23.18 -7.79 11.89
C GLU A 82 22.20 -8.91 11.50
N ASP A 83 22.39 -10.11 12.02
CA ASP A 83 21.56 -11.29 11.71
C ASP A 83 20.11 -11.11 12.19
N ALA A 84 19.92 -10.59 13.39
CA ALA A 84 18.60 -10.29 13.93
C ALA A 84 17.87 -9.20 13.12
N LEU A 85 18.55 -8.11 12.78
CA LEU A 85 17.98 -7.02 12.01
C LEU A 85 17.70 -7.42 10.55
N LYS A 86 18.49 -8.35 9.99
CA LYS A 86 18.31 -8.90 8.65
C LYS A 86 16.95 -9.59 8.49
N ILE A 87 16.41 -10.21 9.52
CA ILE A 87 15.07 -10.80 9.52
C ILE A 87 14.00 -9.76 9.15
N VAL A 88 14.13 -8.55 9.67
CA VAL A 88 13.21 -7.44 9.37
C VAL A 88 13.45 -6.91 7.94
N GLU A 89 14.69 -6.83 7.50
CA GLU A 89 15.07 -6.38 6.15
C GLU A 89 14.51 -7.30 5.06
N GLU A 90 14.57 -8.61 5.28
CA GLU A 90 14.05 -9.62 4.34
C GLU A 90 12.52 -9.60 4.27
N GLU A 91 11.84 -9.37 5.41
CA GLU A 91 10.39 -9.33 5.46
C GLU A 91 9.82 -8.10 4.73
N TYR A 92 10.45 -6.93 4.89
CA TYR A 92 9.89 -5.65 4.40
C TYR A 92 10.57 -5.09 3.16
N ASP A 93 11.77 -5.57 2.79
CA ASP A 93 12.57 -5.14 1.62
C ASP A 93 12.57 -3.61 1.40
N CYS A 94 12.87 -2.87 2.46
CA CYS A 94 12.88 -1.41 2.44
C CYS A 94 14.30 -0.86 2.62
N SER A 95 14.76 -0.03 1.68
CA SER A 95 16.10 0.56 1.73
C SER A 95 16.32 1.42 2.97
N ARG A 96 15.29 2.10 3.46
CA ARG A 96 15.37 2.93 4.66
C ARG A 96 15.57 2.11 5.93
N ILE A 97 14.92 0.95 6.02
CA ILE A 97 15.17 -0.01 7.09
C ILE A 97 16.63 -0.42 7.10
N ARG A 98 17.19 -0.82 5.95
CA ARG A 98 18.62 -1.18 5.84
C ARG A 98 19.57 -0.05 6.23
N THR A 99 19.26 1.19 5.84
CA THR A 99 20.06 2.35 6.20
C THR A 99 20.03 2.60 7.70
N LEU A 100 18.85 2.55 8.32
CA LEU A 100 18.67 2.68 9.76
C LEU A 100 19.46 1.58 10.49
N HIS A 101 19.31 0.32 10.12
CA HIS A 101 19.98 -0.81 10.75
C HIS A 101 21.51 -0.68 10.72
N LYS A 102 22.09 -0.38 9.56
CA LYS A 102 23.53 -0.15 9.43
C LYS A 102 24.01 0.96 10.36
N PHE A 103 23.21 2.02 10.46
CA PHE A 103 23.53 3.12 11.35
C PHE A 103 23.46 2.71 12.83
N LEU A 104 22.38 2.02 13.24
CA LEU A 104 22.19 1.54 14.61
C LEU A 104 23.32 0.60 15.06
N VAL A 105 23.66 -0.38 14.22
CA VAL A 105 24.77 -1.32 14.50
C VAL A 105 26.09 -0.57 14.62
N SER A 106 26.37 0.35 13.69
CA SER A 106 27.61 1.13 13.74
C SER A 106 27.73 1.99 15.01
N VAL A 107 26.62 2.54 15.51
CA VAL A 107 26.62 3.31 16.76
C VAL A 107 26.76 2.39 17.98
N GLU A 108 26.10 1.23 17.98
CA GLU A 108 26.19 0.23 19.07
C GLU A 108 27.63 -0.28 19.25
N GLU A 109 28.32 -0.57 18.11
CA GLU A 109 29.66 -1.14 18.12
C GLU A 109 30.76 -0.10 18.37
N LYS A 110 30.66 1.05 17.70
CA LYS A 110 31.75 2.07 17.67
C LYS A 110 31.50 3.23 18.62
N GLY A 111 30.27 3.42 19.06
CA GLY A 111 29.85 4.61 19.79
C GLY A 111 29.88 5.88 18.93
N GLY A 112 29.91 7.03 19.57
CA GLY A 112 30.06 8.32 18.91
C GLY A 112 28.87 9.26 19.06
N ARG A 113 28.95 10.42 18.39
CA ARG A 113 27.84 11.39 18.34
C ARG A 113 26.82 10.95 17.30
N TYR A 114 25.69 10.44 17.75
CA TYR A 114 24.64 9.89 16.88
C TYR A 114 23.38 10.74 16.84
N THR A 115 23.14 11.59 17.83
CA THR A 115 21.86 12.30 17.99
C THR A 115 21.52 13.15 16.77
N GLY A 116 22.44 14.00 16.31
CA GLY A 116 22.17 14.82 15.12
C GLY A 116 21.98 14.02 13.83
N ALA A 117 22.70 12.91 13.67
CA ALA A 117 22.49 12.03 12.50
C ALA A 117 21.16 11.30 12.57
N MET A 118 20.71 10.89 13.76
CA MET A 118 19.37 10.29 13.96
C MET A 118 18.24 11.28 13.69
N GLU A 119 18.41 12.56 14.07
CA GLU A 119 17.44 13.62 13.75
C GLU A 119 17.30 13.82 12.23
N VAL A 120 18.42 13.82 11.50
CA VAL A 120 18.41 13.92 10.03
C VAL A 120 17.73 12.70 9.40
N LEU A 121 18.01 11.48 9.92
CA LEU A 121 17.33 10.27 9.45
C LEU A 121 15.82 10.33 9.73
N LEU A 122 15.41 10.79 10.90
CA LEU A 122 14.01 10.94 11.25
C LEU A 122 13.30 11.93 10.32
N GLU A 123 13.92 13.08 10.03
CA GLU A 123 13.39 14.05 9.08
C GLU A 123 13.26 13.48 7.66
N ASP A 124 14.21 12.65 7.21
CA ASP A 124 14.11 11.95 5.92
C ASP A 124 12.94 10.94 5.92
N PHE A 125 12.76 10.20 7.02
CA PHE A 125 11.64 9.28 7.16
C PHE A 125 10.30 10.00 7.14
N ASP A 126 10.16 11.09 7.89
CA ASP A 126 8.95 11.92 7.90
C ASP A 126 8.62 12.45 6.52
N ARG A 127 9.60 12.99 5.80
CA ARG A 127 9.42 13.49 4.43
C ARG A 127 8.99 12.36 3.48
N TRP A 128 9.62 11.21 3.58
CA TRP A 128 9.28 10.06 2.74
C TRP A 128 7.88 9.53 3.04
N VAL A 129 7.55 9.35 4.30
CA VAL A 129 6.23 8.87 4.76
C VAL A 129 5.13 9.83 4.28
N ASN A 130 5.32 11.14 4.48
CA ASN A 130 4.37 12.15 4.03
C ASN A 130 4.19 12.14 2.50
N ASN A 131 5.28 11.99 1.73
CA ASN A 131 5.21 11.89 0.27
C ASN A 131 4.45 10.64 -0.19
N VAL A 132 4.66 9.49 0.46
CA VAL A 132 3.93 8.25 0.14
C VAL A 132 2.45 8.38 0.50
N TYR A 133 2.10 8.94 1.65
CA TYR A 133 0.70 9.18 2.02
C TYR A 133 0.01 10.16 1.06
N LYS A 134 0.69 11.24 0.68
CA LYS A 134 0.20 12.20 -0.32
C LYS A 134 -0.08 11.48 -1.65
N TYR A 135 0.89 10.74 -2.17
CA TYR A 135 0.74 9.97 -3.40
C TYR A 135 -0.42 8.97 -3.32
N GLN A 136 -0.52 8.21 -2.22
CA GLN A 136 -1.63 7.28 -2.02
C GLN A 136 -3.00 7.99 -1.96
N SER A 137 -3.04 9.20 -1.38
CA SER A 137 -4.28 9.97 -1.31
C SER A 137 -4.70 10.49 -2.69
N GLU A 138 -3.75 10.94 -3.51
CA GLU A 138 -3.98 11.37 -4.88
C GLU A 138 -4.49 10.21 -5.76
N ILE A 139 -3.86 9.05 -5.68
CA ILE A 139 -4.32 7.84 -6.39
C ILE A 139 -5.74 7.45 -5.97
N ARG A 140 -6.05 7.49 -4.67
CA ARG A 140 -7.41 7.20 -4.20
C ARG A 140 -8.43 8.20 -4.72
N LYS A 141 -8.06 9.48 -4.81
CA LYS A 141 -8.91 10.53 -5.38
C LYS A 141 -9.19 10.27 -6.85
N ILE A 142 -8.15 10.01 -7.66
CA ILE A 142 -8.29 9.71 -9.09
C ILE A 142 -9.17 8.47 -9.29
N LYS A 143 -8.94 7.38 -8.55
CA LYS A 143 -9.77 6.17 -8.64
C LYS A 143 -11.24 6.44 -8.33
N ARG A 144 -11.52 7.24 -7.31
CA ARG A 144 -12.88 7.64 -6.96
C ARG A 144 -13.52 8.45 -8.09
N ASP A 145 -12.80 9.42 -8.66
CA ASP A 145 -13.31 10.29 -9.70
C ASP A 145 -13.60 9.48 -10.99
N ILE A 146 -12.74 8.52 -11.34
CA ILE A 146 -12.99 7.57 -12.44
C ILE A 146 -14.23 6.71 -12.15
N THR A 147 -14.37 6.18 -10.94
CA THR A 147 -15.53 5.35 -10.56
C THR A 147 -16.83 6.14 -10.67
N ILE A 148 -16.83 7.40 -10.22
CA ILE A 148 -17.99 8.30 -10.34
C ILE A 148 -18.29 8.55 -11.82
N GLY A 149 -17.29 8.79 -12.65
CA GLY A 149 -17.44 8.99 -14.09
C GLY A 149 -18.08 7.78 -14.78
N ILE A 150 -17.65 6.57 -14.44
CA ILE A 150 -18.22 5.32 -14.96
C ILE A 150 -19.70 5.19 -14.53
N MET A 151 -20.03 5.46 -13.27
CA MET A 151 -21.40 5.40 -12.78
C MET A 151 -22.31 6.39 -13.50
N ILE A 152 -21.86 7.63 -13.70
CA ILE A 152 -22.63 8.64 -14.45
C ILE A 152 -22.83 8.20 -15.89
N SER A 153 -21.79 7.65 -16.54
CA SER A 153 -21.87 7.15 -17.92
C SER A 153 -22.88 6.01 -18.06
N MET A 154 -22.93 5.09 -17.09
CA MET A 154 -23.92 3.98 -17.07
C MET A 154 -25.33 4.52 -16.95
N VAL A 155 -25.56 5.50 -16.07
CA VAL A 155 -26.90 6.12 -15.91
C VAL A 155 -27.33 6.82 -17.20
N LEU A 156 -26.43 7.58 -17.85
CA LEU A 156 -26.71 8.24 -19.12
C LEU A 156 -27.02 7.23 -20.24
N ALA A 157 -26.25 6.15 -20.33
CA ALA A 157 -26.51 5.08 -21.31
C ALA A 157 -27.88 4.42 -21.08
N MET A 158 -28.28 4.20 -19.83
CA MET A 158 -29.59 3.66 -19.49
C MET A 158 -30.72 4.64 -19.88
N LEU A 159 -30.55 5.94 -19.60
CA LEU A 159 -31.52 6.98 -19.95
C LEU A 159 -31.70 7.08 -21.47
N THR A 160 -30.59 7.07 -22.23
CA THR A 160 -30.64 7.10 -23.70
C THR A 160 -31.36 5.87 -24.27
N THR A 161 -31.13 4.68 -23.73
CA THR A 161 -31.82 3.45 -24.12
C THR A 161 -33.33 3.54 -23.89
N VAL A 162 -33.75 4.06 -22.73
CA VAL A 162 -35.16 4.26 -22.39
C VAL A 162 -35.79 5.30 -23.31
N MET A 163 -35.10 6.42 -23.58
CA MET A 163 -35.64 7.44 -24.51
C MET A 163 -35.77 6.90 -25.93
N CYS A 164 -34.79 6.14 -26.43
CA CYS A 164 -34.92 5.52 -27.76
C CYS A 164 -36.04 4.49 -27.81
N SER A 165 -36.27 3.72 -26.77
CA SER A 165 -37.37 2.75 -26.73
C SER A 165 -38.76 3.43 -26.72
N THR A 166 -38.89 4.54 -25.97
CA THR A 166 -40.17 5.31 -25.95
C THR A 166 -40.44 5.99 -27.29
N LEU A 167 -39.41 6.53 -27.95
CA LEU A 167 -39.55 7.13 -29.30
C LEU A 167 -39.94 6.07 -30.35
N ASN A 168 -39.40 4.85 -30.28
CA ASN A 168 -39.80 3.73 -31.16
C ASN A 168 -41.24 3.30 -30.97
N MET A 169 -41.83 3.47 -29.80
CA MET A 169 -43.26 3.19 -29.56
C MET A 169 -44.18 4.23 -30.25
N PHE A 170 -43.67 5.45 -30.52
CA PHE A 170 -44.45 6.50 -31.19
C PHE A 170 -44.19 6.57 -32.72
N SER A 171 -43.13 5.97 -33.23
CA SER A 171 -42.83 5.95 -34.68
C SER A 171 -43.34 4.66 -35.30
N LYS A 172 -44.10 4.79 -36.44
CA LYS A 172 -44.62 3.65 -37.20
C LYS A 172 -43.58 2.79 -37.91
N GLU A 173 -42.34 3.19 -37.90
CA GLU A 173 -41.17 2.43 -38.42
C GLU A 173 -40.26 2.05 -37.27
N PRO A 174 -39.97 0.75 -37.05
CA PRO A 174 -39.08 0.32 -35.99
C PRO A 174 -37.61 0.62 -36.39
N LEU A 175 -37.09 1.78 -35.99
CA LEU A 175 -35.65 2.05 -36.01
C LEU A 175 -35.00 1.25 -34.89
N SER A 176 -34.50 0.05 -35.21
CA SER A 176 -33.77 -0.79 -34.26
C SER A 176 -32.34 -0.25 -34.05
N ILE A 177 -32.22 0.94 -33.44
CA ILE A 177 -30.93 1.57 -33.13
C ILE A 177 -30.12 0.67 -32.17
N THR A 178 -30.80 -0.08 -31.31
CA THR A 178 -30.16 -0.99 -30.35
C THR A 178 -29.53 -2.22 -30.99
N ASP A 179 -29.97 -2.62 -32.19
CA ASP A 179 -29.44 -3.75 -32.94
C ASP A 179 -28.29 -3.33 -33.89
N THR A 180 -28.02 -2.04 -33.98
CA THR A 180 -26.92 -1.55 -34.80
C THR A 180 -25.58 -1.91 -34.15
N LEU A 181 -24.70 -2.59 -34.90
CA LEU A 181 -23.35 -2.96 -34.49
C LEU A 181 -22.56 -1.80 -33.86
N ALA A 182 -22.78 -0.57 -34.38
CA ALA A 182 -22.17 0.64 -33.85
C ALA A 182 -22.58 0.93 -32.39
N TYR A 183 -23.87 0.77 -32.03
CA TYR A 183 -24.33 0.97 -30.66
C TYR A 183 -23.77 -0.09 -29.71
N GLN A 184 -23.71 -1.34 -30.16
CA GLN A 184 -23.12 -2.43 -29.38
C GLN A 184 -21.63 -2.22 -29.16
N CYS A 185 -20.88 -1.78 -30.17
CA CYS A 185 -19.46 -1.45 -30.03
C CYS A 185 -19.23 -0.27 -29.09
N VAL A 186 -19.99 0.80 -29.17
CA VAL A 186 -19.88 1.95 -28.25
C VAL A 186 -20.22 1.53 -26.82
N SER A 187 -21.26 0.74 -26.62
CA SER A 187 -21.63 0.24 -25.28
C SER A 187 -20.53 -0.65 -24.69
N ILE A 188 -19.87 -1.49 -25.50
CA ILE A 188 -18.76 -2.33 -25.04
C ILE A 188 -17.53 -1.46 -24.67
N VAL A 189 -17.20 -0.46 -25.48
CA VAL A 189 -16.08 0.46 -25.18
C VAL A 189 -16.34 1.24 -23.89
N PHE A 190 -17.58 1.69 -23.65
CA PHE A 190 -17.95 2.39 -22.41
C PHE A 190 -17.92 1.48 -21.16
N VAL A 191 -18.10 0.19 -21.30
CA VAL A 191 -18.03 -0.76 -20.17
C VAL A 191 -16.59 -1.18 -19.88
N VAL A 192 -15.69 -1.10 -20.86
CA VAL A 192 -14.28 -1.54 -20.74
C VAL A 192 -13.34 -0.40 -20.32
N LEU A 193 -13.69 0.87 -20.55
CA LEU A 193 -12.97 2.06 -20.04
C LEU A 193 -13.25 2.31 -18.56
#